data_5b1cf3748c542717a4bbb1d42a8c35a3
#
_entry.id   5b1cf3748c542717a4bbb1d42a8c35a3
#
_cell.length_a   1.000
_cell.length_b   1.000
_cell.length_c   1.000
_cell.angle_alpha   90.00
_cell.angle_beta   90.00
_cell.angle_gamma   90.00
#
_symmetry.space_group_name_H-M   'P 1'
#
loop_
_entity.id
_entity.type
_entity.pdbx_description
1 polymer ?
#
loop_
_entity_poly.entity_id
_entity_poly.type
_entity_poly.pdbx_seq_one_letter_code
_entity_poly.pdbx_strand_id
1 'polypeptide(L)'
;MEQLKKLNEAQIPFNSILIYGLGGTGCAKENAVESAKMLNQVRSANIIMMNLTVFPDTELEKWCKDGSFVQASGRERIEELAYLLEALELTTPTGFSTSHVTNPVMITGTLPYDKEKMLEGVYKMLGSGKESDLHGIVSISDAAIER
;
A
#
# COMPACT_ATOMS: atom_id res chain seq x y z
N MET A 1 -16.86 3.63 -7.20
CA MET A 1 -17.32 2.37 -6.56
C MET A 1 -18.31 1.60 -7.43
N GLU A 2 -19.37 2.22 -7.91
CA GLU A 2 -20.42 1.55 -8.72
C GLU A 2 -19.84 0.80 -9.93
N GLN A 3 -18.93 1.43 -10.69
CA GLN A 3 -18.33 0.80 -11.87
C GLN A 3 -17.47 -0.42 -11.51
N LEU A 4 -16.74 -0.39 -10.41
CA LEU A 4 -15.94 -1.54 -9.95
C LEU A 4 -16.84 -2.72 -9.56
N LYS A 5 -18.00 -2.44 -8.93
CA LYS A 5 -19.00 -3.48 -8.62
C LYS A 5 -19.57 -4.11 -9.90
N LYS A 6 -19.87 -3.29 -10.91
CA LYS A 6 -20.31 -3.80 -12.23
C LYS A 6 -19.26 -4.69 -12.90
N LEU A 7 -17.96 -4.35 -12.80
CA LEU A 7 -16.90 -5.24 -13.28
C LEU A 7 -16.90 -6.58 -12.54
N ASN A 8 -17.08 -6.57 -11.21
CA ASN A 8 -17.16 -7.80 -10.45
C ASN A 8 -18.42 -8.64 -10.80
N GLU A 9 -19.57 -8.00 -11.03
CA GLU A 9 -20.80 -8.66 -11.47
C GLU A 9 -20.62 -9.30 -12.85
N ALA A 10 -19.93 -8.60 -13.75
CA ALA A 10 -19.60 -9.10 -15.08
C ALA A 10 -18.42 -10.11 -15.10
N GLN A 11 -17.85 -10.44 -13.92
CA GLN A 11 -16.68 -11.31 -13.79
C GLN A 11 -15.45 -10.83 -14.55
N ILE A 12 -15.32 -9.53 -14.75
CA ILE A 12 -14.15 -8.90 -15.40
C ILE A 12 -13.09 -8.63 -14.33
N PRO A 13 -11.91 -9.30 -14.40
CA PRO A 13 -10.85 -9.05 -13.43
C PRO A 13 -10.23 -7.66 -13.62
N PHE A 14 -9.88 -7.01 -12.51
CA PHE A 14 -9.16 -5.74 -12.52
C PHE A 14 -8.15 -5.68 -11.38
N ASN A 15 -7.15 -4.83 -11.51
CA ASN A 15 -6.20 -4.51 -10.46
C ASN A 15 -6.56 -3.16 -9.83
N SER A 16 -6.47 -3.07 -8.50
CA SER A 16 -6.54 -1.79 -7.79
C SER A 16 -5.13 -1.27 -7.53
N ILE A 17 -4.86 -0.06 -8.00
CA ILE A 17 -3.60 0.62 -7.74
C ILE A 17 -3.86 1.74 -6.74
N LEU A 18 -3.12 1.74 -5.63
CA LEU A 18 -3.18 2.75 -4.59
C LEU A 18 -1.84 3.47 -4.48
N ILE A 19 -1.89 4.71 -4.00
CA ILE A 19 -0.69 5.52 -3.77
C ILE A 19 -0.66 5.87 -2.29
N TYR A 20 0.34 5.35 -1.54
CA TYR A 20 0.55 5.77 -0.16
C TYR A 20 1.36 7.08 -0.08
N GLY A 21 1.15 7.80 1.02
CA GLY A 21 1.66 9.15 1.21
C GLY A 21 0.84 10.23 0.51
N LEU A 22 -0.29 9.89 -0.13
CA LEU A 22 -1.13 10.82 -0.89
C LEU A 22 -1.77 11.89 0.00
N GLY A 23 -2.09 11.56 1.24
CA GLY A 23 -2.64 12.50 2.22
C GLY A 23 -1.59 13.45 2.83
N GLY A 24 -0.31 13.24 2.58
CA GLY A 24 0.76 13.98 3.23
C GLY A 24 1.02 13.52 4.68
N THR A 25 1.84 14.31 5.39
CA THR A 25 2.19 14.01 6.78
C THR A 25 0.98 14.00 7.70
N GLY A 26 0.95 13.08 8.66
CA GLY A 26 -0.11 12.92 9.66
C GLY A 26 -1.37 12.21 9.16
N CYS A 27 -1.53 11.92 7.87
CA CYS A 27 -2.74 11.34 7.29
C CYS A 27 -2.67 9.82 7.02
N ALA A 28 -1.57 9.17 7.38
CA ALA A 28 -1.31 7.76 7.06
C ALA A 28 -2.46 6.81 7.46
N LYS A 29 -2.93 6.91 8.71
CA LYS A 29 -3.99 6.05 9.23
C LYS A 29 -5.33 6.28 8.55
N GLU A 30 -5.73 7.54 8.38
CA GLU A 30 -7.00 7.90 7.76
C GLU A 30 -7.04 7.42 6.30
N ASN A 31 -5.98 7.72 5.53
CA ASN A 31 -5.88 7.31 4.14
C ASN A 31 -5.93 5.78 3.98
N ALA A 32 -5.22 5.04 4.84
CA ALA A 32 -5.23 3.59 4.83
C ALA A 32 -6.61 2.99 5.14
N VAL A 33 -7.28 3.49 6.18
CA VAL A 33 -8.59 2.97 6.60
C VAL A 33 -9.67 3.26 5.55
N GLU A 34 -9.70 4.47 4.99
CA GLU A 34 -10.66 4.81 3.93
C GLU A 34 -10.40 4.01 2.64
N SER A 35 -9.14 3.79 2.29
CA SER A 35 -8.77 2.92 1.17
C SER A 35 -9.20 1.47 1.41
N ALA A 36 -9.01 0.93 2.62
CA ALA A 36 -9.45 -0.40 2.98
C ALA A 36 -10.98 -0.54 2.90
N LYS A 37 -11.73 0.44 3.41
CA LYS A 37 -13.21 0.46 3.30
C LYS A 37 -13.69 0.35 1.86
N MET A 38 -12.98 0.99 0.93
CA MET A 38 -13.28 0.89 -0.49
C MET A 38 -12.94 -0.51 -1.02
N LEU A 39 -11.74 -1.00 -0.75
CA LEU A 39 -11.25 -2.29 -1.24
C LEU A 39 -12.06 -3.47 -0.72
N ASN A 40 -12.51 -3.42 0.54
CA ASN A 40 -13.33 -4.46 1.16
C ASN A 40 -14.72 -4.62 0.48
N GLN A 41 -15.14 -3.67 -0.36
CA GLN A 41 -16.41 -3.72 -1.09
C GLN A 41 -16.30 -4.31 -2.49
N VAL A 42 -15.10 -4.59 -2.98
CA VAL A 42 -14.84 -5.07 -4.34
C VAL A 42 -13.85 -6.24 -4.33
N ARG A 43 -13.86 -7.02 -5.40
CA ARG A 43 -12.92 -8.13 -5.62
C ARG A 43 -11.90 -7.72 -6.67
N SER A 44 -10.78 -7.17 -6.21
CA SER A 44 -9.62 -6.92 -7.08
C SER A 44 -8.85 -8.23 -7.31
N ALA A 45 -8.33 -8.43 -8.50
CA ALA A 45 -7.39 -9.53 -8.76
C ALA A 45 -6.07 -9.29 -8.04
N ASN A 46 -5.59 -8.05 -8.10
CA ASN A 46 -4.41 -7.61 -7.36
C ASN A 46 -4.64 -6.21 -6.75
N ILE A 47 -4.00 -5.97 -5.62
CA ILE A 47 -3.82 -4.65 -5.00
C ILE A 47 -2.34 -4.30 -5.13
N ILE A 48 -2.06 -3.21 -5.79
CA ILE A 48 -0.70 -2.74 -6.05
C ILE A 48 -0.52 -1.39 -5.35
N MET A 49 0.46 -1.32 -4.45
CA MET A 49 0.79 -0.08 -3.74
C MET A 49 1.95 0.62 -4.45
N MET A 50 1.75 1.88 -4.74
CA MET A 50 2.74 2.77 -5.35
C MET A 50 3.11 3.87 -4.36
N ASN A 51 4.30 4.43 -4.50
CA ASN A 51 4.75 5.56 -3.70
C ASN A 51 4.40 6.89 -4.38
N LEU A 52 3.92 7.86 -3.62
CA LEU A 52 3.75 9.21 -4.12
C LEU A 52 5.12 9.77 -4.55
N THR A 53 5.23 10.13 -5.82
CA THR A 53 6.41 10.77 -6.39
C THR A 53 6.04 12.17 -6.86
N VAL A 54 6.75 13.16 -6.35
CA VAL A 54 6.59 14.56 -6.79
C VAL A 54 7.44 14.77 -8.03
N PHE A 55 6.80 15.05 -9.15
CA PHE A 55 7.51 15.35 -10.40
C PHE A 55 7.72 16.87 -10.56
N PRO A 56 8.81 17.30 -11.22
CA PRO A 56 9.05 18.70 -11.57
C PRO A 56 7.89 19.28 -12.39
N ASP A 57 7.67 20.59 -12.26
CA ASP A 57 6.67 21.38 -12.99
C ASP A 57 5.20 20.96 -12.78
N THR A 58 4.92 20.21 -11.70
CA THR A 58 3.55 19.86 -11.30
C THR A 58 2.97 20.79 -10.24
N GLU A 59 1.64 20.83 -10.12
CA GLU A 59 0.98 21.56 -9.02
C GLU A 59 1.38 21.01 -7.65
N LEU A 60 1.56 19.71 -7.54
CA LEU A 60 2.02 19.08 -6.29
C LEU A 60 3.42 19.57 -5.89
N GLU A 61 4.32 19.76 -6.85
CA GLU A 61 5.64 20.35 -6.57
C GLU A 61 5.52 21.77 -6.03
N LYS A 62 4.63 22.59 -6.62
CA LYS A 62 4.37 23.95 -6.12
C LYS A 62 3.87 23.92 -4.68
N TRP A 63 2.90 23.07 -4.38
CA TRP A 63 2.38 22.90 -3.02
C TRP A 63 3.44 22.40 -2.02
N CYS A 64 4.37 21.57 -2.48
CA CYS A 64 5.50 21.19 -1.63
C CYS A 64 6.44 22.37 -1.37
N LYS A 65 6.67 23.24 -2.38
CA LYS A 65 7.57 24.39 -2.26
C LYS A 65 6.98 25.52 -1.41
N ASP A 66 5.68 25.75 -1.48
CA ASP A 66 5.00 26.78 -0.71
C ASP A 66 4.53 26.31 0.69
N GLY A 67 4.68 25.02 0.99
CA GLY A 67 4.34 24.41 2.27
C GLY A 67 2.87 24.05 2.45
N SER A 68 2.03 24.21 1.41
CA SER A 68 0.62 23.81 1.46
C SER A 68 0.43 22.28 1.41
N PHE A 69 1.44 21.56 0.97
CA PHE A 69 1.51 20.11 1.07
C PHE A 69 2.87 19.67 1.66
N VAL A 70 2.82 18.92 2.76
CA VAL A 70 4.01 18.32 3.37
C VAL A 70 3.99 16.83 3.11
N GLN A 71 4.99 16.34 2.40
CA GLN A 71 5.08 14.90 2.07
C GLN A 71 5.19 14.07 3.34
N ALA A 72 4.50 12.94 3.37
CA ALA A 72 4.68 11.91 4.39
C ALA A 72 6.12 11.41 4.41
N SER A 73 6.69 11.24 5.58
CA SER A 73 8.00 10.62 5.79
C SER A 73 8.01 9.15 5.33
N GLY A 74 9.18 8.58 5.15
CA GLY A 74 9.33 7.15 4.84
C GLY A 74 8.67 6.27 5.91
N ARG A 75 8.80 6.65 7.17
CA ARG A 75 8.16 5.96 8.31
C ARG A 75 6.63 6.00 8.21
N GLU A 76 6.04 7.17 7.99
CA GLU A 76 4.59 7.34 7.86
C GLU A 76 4.02 6.51 6.71
N ARG A 77 4.75 6.39 5.60
CA ARG A 77 4.34 5.55 4.45
C ARG A 77 4.35 4.06 4.79
N ILE A 78 5.29 3.61 5.62
CA ILE A 78 5.32 2.22 6.10
C ILE A 78 4.22 1.99 7.14
N GLU A 79 3.94 2.96 8.01
CA GLU A 79 2.81 2.92 8.95
C GLU A 79 1.47 2.87 8.18
N GLU A 80 1.32 3.63 7.10
CA GLU A 80 0.14 3.58 6.23
C GLU A 80 -0.05 2.18 5.63
N LEU A 81 1.03 1.52 5.19
CA LEU A 81 0.99 0.15 4.71
C LEU A 81 0.53 -0.82 5.81
N ALA A 82 1.02 -0.68 7.04
CA ALA A 82 0.57 -1.49 8.16
C ALA A 82 -0.93 -1.31 8.43
N TYR A 83 -1.39 -0.06 8.56
CA TYR A 83 -2.81 0.24 8.77
C TYR A 83 -3.71 -0.27 7.65
N LEU A 84 -3.26 -0.19 6.40
CA LEU A 84 -3.99 -0.74 5.28
C LEU A 84 -4.13 -2.27 5.40
N LEU A 85 -3.03 -2.97 5.63
CA LEU A 85 -3.03 -4.43 5.78
C LEU A 85 -3.92 -4.86 6.96
N GLU A 86 -3.87 -4.16 8.09
CA GLU A 86 -4.73 -4.43 9.25
C GLU A 86 -6.22 -4.30 8.91
N ALA A 87 -6.59 -3.23 8.20
CA ALA A 87 -7.97 -2.87 7.90
C ALA A 87 -8.58 -3.64 6.71
N LEU A 88 -7.76 -4.34 5.91
CA LEU A 88 -8.24 -5.18 4.82
C LEU A 88 -8.91 -6.45 5.35
N GLU A 89 -10.18 -6.66 4.96
CA GLU A 89 -11.02 -7.81 5.32
C GLU A 89 -11.44 -8.57 4.05
N LEU A 90 -10.45 -9.04 3.29
CA LEU A 90 -10.69 -9.72 2.03
C LEU A 90 -11.05 -11.20 2.26
N THR A 91 -12.11 -11.66 1.61
CA THR A 91 -12.60 -13.04 1.70
C THR A 91 -12.21 -13.91 0.51
N THR A 92 -11.72 -13.29 -0.56
CA THR A 92 -11.26 -13.98 -1.77
C THR A 92 -9.74 -13.79 -1.94
N PRO A 93 -9.04 -14.80 -2.48
CA PRO A 93 -7.61 -14.67 -2.76
C PRO A 93 -7.35 -13.45 -3.65
N THR A 94 -6.50 -12.55 -3.19
CA THR A 94 -6.16 -11.30 -3.88
C THR A 94 -4.65 -11.11 -3.80
N GLY A 95 -3.99 -10.98 -4.93
CA GLY A 95 -2.57 -10.64 -4.96
C GLY A 95 -2.33 -9.27 -4.32
N PHE A 96 -1.27 -9.16 -3.55
CA PHE A 96 -0.84 -7.90 -2.95
C PHE A 96 0.63 -7.64 -3.25
N SER A 97 0.97 -6.45 -3.71
CA SER A 97 2.34 -6.12 -4.06
C SER A 97 2.68 -4.66 -3.80
N THR A 98 3.85 -4.44 -3.20
CA THR A 98 4.50 -3.13 -3.14
C THR A 98 5.80 -3.12 -3.97
N SER A 99 5.98 -4.07 -4.89
CA SER A 99 7.21 -4.26 -5.65
C SER A 99 7.37 -3.21 -6.75
N HIS A 100 7.70 -1.99 -6.34
CA HIS A 100 8.07 -0.90 -7.24
C HIS A 100 9.33 -0.21 -6.72
N VAL A 101 10.24 0.17 -7.62
CA VAL A 101 11.56 0.74 -7.29
C VAL A 101 11.51 2.01 -6.44
N THR A 102 10.40 2.73 -6.45
CA THR A 102 10.20 3.94 -5.64
C THR A 102 9.67 3.65 -4.24
N ASN A 103 9.29 2.39 -3.96
CA ASN A 103 8.70 2.04 -2.68
C ASN A 103 9.77 1.79 -1.61
N PRO A 104 9.56 2.27 -0.38
CA PRO A 104 10.49 2.04 0.72
C PRO A 104 10.53 0.57 1.15
N VAL A 105 9.48 -0.19 0.88
CA VAL A 105 9.33 -1.60 1.27
C VAL A 105 8.83 -2.40 0.09
N MET A 106 9.46 -3.54 -0.18
CA MET A 106 8.98 -4.49 -1.18
C MET A 106 8.39 -5.73 -0.48
N ILE A 107 7.07 -5.86 -0.56
CA ILE A 107 6.30 -6.99 -0.03
C ILE A 107 5.41 -7.53 -1.13
N THR A 108 5.36 -8.84 -1.26
CA THR A 108 4.44 -9.54 -2.17
C THR A 108 3.83 -10.73 -1.46
N GLY A 109 2.60 -11.06 -1.80
CA GLY A 109 1.92 -12.24 -1.29
C GLY A 109 0.45 -12.27 -1.70
N THR A 110 -0.32 -13.20 -1.13
CA THR A 110 -1.74 -13.39 -1.41
C THR A 110 -2.57 -13.17 -0.13
N LEU A 111 -3.42 -12.16 -0.14
CA LEU A 111 -4.38 -11.92 0.94
C LEU A 111 -5.62 -12.83 0.79
N PRO A 112 -6.22 -13.30 1.88
CA PRO A 112 -5.86 -13.04 3.27
C PRO A 112 -4.74 -13.94 3.83
N TYR A 113 -4.26 -14.92 3.08
CA TYR A 113 -3.39 -16.02 3.56
C TYR A 113 -2.06 -15.55 4.13
N ASP A 114 -1.42 -14.56 3.48
CA ASP A 114 -0.11 -14.06 3.86
C ASP A 114 -0.18 -12.79 4.74
N LYS A 115 -1.39 -12.36 5.16
CA LYS A 115 -1.60 -11.09 5.88
C LYS A 115 -0.73 -10.96 7.13
N GLU A 116 -0.74 -11.98 7.99
CA GLU A 116 0.02 -11.95 9.24
C GLU A 116 1.54 -11.85 8.99
N LYS A 117 2.04 -12.63 8.03
CA LYS A 117 3.45 -12.63 7.67
C LYS A 117 3.89 -11.29 7.06
N MET A 118 3.02 -10.67 6.25
CA MET A 118 3.26 -9.32 5.72
C MET A 118 3.32 -8.28 6.85
N LEU A 119 2.37 -8.31 7.77
CA LEU A 119 2.34 -7.42 8.94
C LEU A 119 3.58 -7.57 9.80
N GLU A 120 4.01 -8.81 10.09
CA GLU A 120 5.24 -9.08 10.83
C GLU A 120 6.45 -8.42 10.14
N GLY A 121 6.57 -8.56 8.82
CA GLY A 121 7.63 -7.94 8.03
C GLY A 121 7.62 -6.41 8.13
N VAL A 122 6.43 -5.80 8.01
CA VAL A 122 6.25 -4.34 8.13
C VAL A 122 6.61 -3.84 9.54
N TYR A 123 6.11 -4.52 10.58
CA TYR A 123 6.42 -4.13 11.97
C TYR A 123 7.88 -4.31 12.32
N LYS A 124 8.54 -5.33 11.81
CA LYS A 124 9.99 -5.50 11.99
C LYS A 124 10.76 -4.32 11.42
N MET A 125 10.35 -3.81 10.26
CA MET A 125 10.96 -2.60 9.68
C MET A 125 10.70 -1.36 10.54
N LEU A 126 9.47 -1.15 11.00
CA LEU A 126 9.12 -0.03 11.88
C LEU A 126 9.89 -0.08 13.21
N GLY A 127 10.23 -1.27 13.70
CA GLY A 127 11.01 -1.49 14.93
C GLY A 127 12.52 -1.29 14.78
N SER A 128 13.08 -1.29 13.56
CA SER A 128 14.53 -1.15 13.33
C SER A 128 15.09 0.25 13.61
N GLY A 129 14.25 1.26 13.75
CA GLY A 129 14.55 2.54 14.42
C GLY A 129 15.40 3.55 13.66
N LYS A 130 15.93 3.24 12.47
CA LYS A 130 16.70 4.18 11.67
C LYS A 130 15.98 4.53 10.38
N GLU A 131 15.74 5.80 10.14
CA GLU A 131 15.11 6.30 8.92
C GLU A 131 15.91 5.94 7.64
N SER A 132 17.24 5.79 7.77
CA SER A 132 18.12 5.30 6.71
C SER A 132 17.92 3.82 6.36
N ASP A 133 17.38 3.03 7.28
CA ASP A 133 17.17 1.57 7.11
C ASP A 133 15.78 1.26 6.55
N LEU A 134 14.94 2.29 6.36
CA LEU A 134 13.58 2.18 5.81
C LEU A 134 13.55 1.96 4.28
N HIS A 135 14.71 1.79 3.65
CA HIS A 135 14.87 1.32 2.27
C HIS A 135 15.29 -0.15 2.28
N GLY A 136 14.43 -1.03 2.75
CA GLY A 136 14.69 -2.46 2.84
C GLY A 136 13.82 -3.30 1.91
N ILE A 137 14.39 -4.35 1.33
CA ILE A 137 13.65 -5.39 0.62
C ILE A 137 13.25 -6.44 1.66
N VAL A 138 11.96 -6.53 2.00
CA VAL A 138 11.42 -7.68 2.71
C VAL A 138 10.82 -8.61 1.66
N SER A 139 11.61 -9.56 1.17
CA SER A 139 11.08 -10.62 0.30
C SER A 139 10.41 -11.68 1.17
N ILE A 140 9.10 -11.83 1.02
CA ILE A 140 8.32 -12.89 1.66
C ILE A 140 8.17 -14.10 0.71
N SER A 141 8.75 -14.01 -0.51
CA SER A 141 8.49 -14.92 -1.63
C SER A 141 9.10 -16.32 -1.52
N ASP A 142 9.90 -16.66 -0.50
CA ASP A 142 10.64 -17.93 -0.47
C ASP A 142 9.86 -19.13 0.11
N ALA A 143 8.56 -19.02 0.35
CA ALA A 143 7.78 -20.12 0.94
C ALA A 143 6.56 -20.57 0.11
N ALA A 144 6.36 -20.08 -1.10
CA ALA A 144 5.14 -20.34 -1.89
C ALA A 144 5.37 -21.10 -3.21
N ILE A 145 6.55 -21.68 -3.46
CA ILE A 145 6.85 -22.42 -4.69
C ILE A 145 6.77 -23.96 -4.51
N GLU A 146 6.46 -24.43 -3.32
CA GLU A 146 6.22 -25.86 -3.11
C GLU A 146 4.77 -26.13 -2.68
N ARG A 147 3.82 -26.01 -3.62
CA ARG A 147 2.56 -26.76 -3.60
C ARG A 147 1.91 -26.82 -4.98
#